data_a1e0331153036ee5cd41ad51ebf945a8
#
_entry.id   a1e0331153036ee5cd41ad51ebf945a8
#
_cell.length_a   1.000
_cell.length_b   1.000
_cell.length_c   1.000
_cell.angle_alpha   90.00
_cell.angle_beta   90.00
_cell.angle_gamma   90.00
#
_symmetry.space_group_name_H-M   'P 1'
#
loop_
_entity.id
_entity.type
_entity.pdbx_description
1 polymer ?
#
loop_
_entity_poly.entity_id
_entity_poly.type
_entity_poly.pdbx_seq_one_letter_code
_entity_poly.pdbx_strand_id
1 'polypeptide(L)' 'MKFIMNDYEPKEIMKIIREWSEMTQEKFGQTIGKNRKTIQHYELGDRNYNIVTLLEIAKKHNLIITVEKKK' A
#
# COMPACT_ATOMS: atom_id res chain seq x y z
N MET A 1 -2.26 12.39 -9.42
CA MET A 1 -1.84 12.28 -8.01
C MET A 1 -0.64 11.33 -7.94
N LYS A 2 0.43 11.73 -7.27
CA LYS A 2 1.58 10.85 -7.10
C LYS A 2 2.39 11.23 -5.87
N PHE A 3 3.19 10.29 -5.35
CA PHE A 3 4.17 10.56 -4.30
C PHE A 3 5.43 9.73 -4.57
N ILE A 4 6.52 10.16 -3.96
CA ILE A 4 7.81 9.47 -4.09
C ILE A 4 7.99 8.57 -2.88
N MET A 5 8.01 7.25 -3.09
CA MET A 5 8.05 6.28 -1.99
C MET A 5 9.31 6.42 -1.13
N ASN A 6 10.41 6.92 -1.72
CA ASN A 6 11.65 7.13 -0.96
C ASN A 6 11.49 8.06 0.24
N ASP A 7 10.47 8.92 0.22
CA ASP A 7 10.25 9.91 1.27
C ASP A 7 9.42 9.37 2.44
N TYR A 8 8.98 8.11 2.35
CA TYR A 8 8.03 7.53 3.30
C TYR A 8 8.47 6.16 3.78
N GLU A 9 8.00 5.79 4.95
CA GLU A 9 8.19 4.44 5.46
C GLU A 9 7.10 3.51 4.91
N PRO A 10 7.35 2.18 4.87
CA PRO A 10 6.35 1.24 4.34
C PRO A 10 4.96 1.35 4.96
N LYS A 11 4.88 1.60 6.28
CA LYS A 11 3.59 1.78 6.96
C LYS A 11 2.83 3.00 6.42
N GLU A 12 3.54 4.06 6.12
CA GLU A 12 2.95 5.28 5.59
C GLU A 12 2.49 5.09 4.14
N ILE A 13 3.28 4.38 3.35
CA ILE A 13 2.94 4.07 1.96
C ILE A 13 1.62 3.30 1.89
N MET A 14 1.47 2.29 2.74
CA MET A 14 0.24 1.49 2.78
C MET A 14 -0.98 2.36 3.10
N LYS A 15 -0.85 3.22 4.08
CA LYS A 15 -1.94 4.10 4.48
C LYS A 15 -2.31 5.11 3.40
N ILE A 16 -1.31 5.71 2.76
CA ILE A 16 -1.53 6.68 1.67
C ILE A 16 -2.30 6.01 0.53
N ILE A 17 -1.88 4.83 0.13
CA ILE A 17 -2.54 4.10 -0.97
C ILE A 17 -3.98 3.77 -0.61
N ARG A 18 -4.23 3.32 0.62
CA ARG A 18 -5.59 3.03 1.06
C ARG A 18 -6.46 4.29 1.06
N GLU A 19 -5.93 5.39 1.56
CA GLU A 19 -6.67 6.66 1.60
C GLU A 19 -6.97 7.16 0.18
N TRP A 20 -6.04 6.97 -0.76
CA TRP A 20 -6.29 7.30 -2.16
C TRP A 20 -7.41 6.46 -2.76
N SER A 21 -7.58 5.23 -2.27
CA SER A 21 -8.64 4.33 -2.72
C SER A 21 -9.99 4.66 -2.07
N GLU A 22 -10.01 5.58 -1.10
CA GLU A 22 -11.20 5.98 -0.36
C GLU A 22 -11.91 4.79 0.28
N MET A 23 -11.13 3.85 0.80
CA MET A 23 -11.63 2.60 1.39
C MET A 23 -11.28 2.51 2.87
N THR A 24 -12.14 1.83 3.62
CA THR A 24 -11.81 1.42 4.98
C THR A 24 -10.74 0.33 4.93
N GLN A 25 -10.10 0.07 6.06
CA GLN A 25 -9.11 -1.02 6.15
C GLN A 25 -9.74 -2.37 5.77
N GLU A 26 -10.98 -2.60 6.20
CA GLU A 26 -11.68 -3.84 5.88
C GLU A 26 -11.92 -4.00 4.38
N LYS A 27 -12.49 -2.99 3.74
CA LYS A 27 -12.77 -3.06 2.30
C LYS A 27 -11.50 -3.15 1.47
N PHE A 28 -10.50 -2.36 1.83
CA PHE A 28 -9.21 -2.41 1.14
C PHE A 28 -8.59 -3.81 1.24
N GLY A 29 -8.60 -4.39 2.44
CA GLY A 29 -8.09 -5.75 2.64
C GLY A 29 -8.81 -6.76 1.77
N GLN A 30 -10.13 -6.67 1.65
CA GLN A 30 -10.92 -7.59 0.82
C GLN A 30 -10.47 -7.59 -0.63
N THR A 31 -10.00 -6.44 -1.16
CA THR A 31 -9.57 -6.37 -2.56
C THR A 31 -8.29 -7.18 -2.83
N ILE A 32 -7.52 -7.48 -1.79
CA ILE A 32 -6.26 -8.23 -1.93
C ILE A 32 -6.24 -9.50 -1.06
N GLY A 33 -7.42 -9.96 -0.65
CA GLY A 33 -7.55 -11.22 0.08
C GLY A 33 -6.99 -11.19 1.51
N LYS A 34 -7.00 -10.02 2.15
CA LYS A 34 -6.50 -9.86 3.52
C LYS A 34 -7.60 -9.29 4.43
N ASN A 35 -7.54 -9.63 5.71
CA ASN A 35 -8.53 -9.12 6.65
C ASN A 35 -8.13 -7.73 7.17
N ARG A 36 -9.08 -7.07 7.84
CA ARG A 36 -8.88 -5.73 8.38
C ARG A 36 -7.68 -5.66 9.33
N LYS A 37 -7.52 -6.68 10.15
CA LYS A 37 -6.46 -6.71 11.16
C LYS A 37 -5.08 -6.70 10.52
N THR A 38 -4.91 -7.42 9.41
CA THR A 38 -3.66 -7.44 8.66
C THR A 38 -3.32 -6.04 8.13
N ILE A 39 -4.30 -5.37 7.53
CA ILE A 39 -4.10 -4.01 7.01
C ILE A 39 -3.76 -3.05 8.15
N GLN A 40 -4.45 -3.17 9.28
CA GLN A 40 -4.17 -2.36 10.46
C GLN A 40 -2.70 -2.51 10.91
N HIS A 41 -2.20 -3.74 10.97
CA HIS A 41 -0.82 -3.99 11.38
C HIS A 41 0.20 -3.48 10.37
N TYR A 42 -0.12 -3.54 9.08
CA TYR A 42 0.73 -2.93 8.06
C TYR A 42 0.84 -1.41 8.29
N GLU A 43 -0.26 -0.75 8.63
CA GLU A 43 -0.28 0.70 8.82
C GLU A 43 0.29 1.12 10.18
N LEU A 44 0.31 0.23 11.15
CA LEU A 44 0.97 0.47 12.44
C LEU A 44 2.49 0.26 12.35
N GLY A 45 2.93 -0.51 11.37
CA GLY A 45 4.35 -0.76 11.16
C GLY A 45 4.91 -1.93 11.95
N ASP A 46 4.08 -2.68 12.68
CA ASP A 46 4.52 -3.85 13.42
C ASP A 46 4.44 -5.15 12.62
N ARG A 47 3.98 -5.06 11.37
CA ARG A 47 3.98 -6.17 10.43
C ARG A 47 4.31 -5.65 9.05
N ASN A 48 5.29 -6.28 8.38
CA ASN A 48 5.70 -5.86 7.04
C ASN A 48 4.94 -6.62 5.96
N TYR A 49 4.71 -5.94 4.85
CA TYR A 49 4.24 -6.58 3.62
C TYR A 49 5.42 -6.68 2.66
N ASN A 50 5.33 -7.60 1.72
CA ASN A 50 6.40 -7.79 0.74
C ASN A 50 6.08 -7.10 -0.58
N ILE A 51 7.07 -7.11 -1.51
CA ILE A 51 6.89 -6.48 -2.81
C ILE A 51 5.77 -7.13 -3.63
N VAL A 52 5.54 -8.43 -3.45
CA VAL A 52 4.46 -9.12 -4.16
C VAL A 52 3.11 -8.53 -3.76
N THR A 53 2.90 -8.30 -2.47
CA THR A 53 1.69 -7.66 -1.96
C THR A 53 1.52 -6.26 -2.53
N LEU A 54 2.61 -5.48 -2.56
CA LEU A 54 2.55 -4.11 -3.08
C LEU A 54 2.19 -4.09 -4.56
N LEU A 55 2.77 -4.97 -5.35
CA LEU A 55 2.47 -5.06 -6.79
C LEU A 55 1.03 -5.54 -7.03
N GLU A 56 0.52 -6.42 -6.17
CA GLU A 56 -0.86 -6.87 -6.23
C GLU A 56 -1.83 -5.72 -5.95
N ILE A 57 -1.52 -4.91 -4.96
CA ILE A 57 -2.30 -3.71 -4.64
C ILE A 57 -2.30 -2.76 -5.85
N ALA A 58 -1.14 -2.54 -6.45
CA ALA A 58 -1.02 -1.66 -7.62
C ALA A 58 -1.92 -2.16 -8.76
N LYS A 59 -1.91 -3.45 -9.02
CA LYS A 59 -2.72 -4.06 -10.06
C LYS A 59 -4.22 -3.89 -9.79
N LYS A 60 -4.65 -4.12 -8.56
CA LYS A 60 -6.07 -4.05 -8.18
C LYS A 60 -6.60 -2.62 -8.14
N HIS A 61 -5.76 -1.66 -7.84
CA HIS A 61 -6.17 -0.27 -7.65
C HIS A 61 -5.68 0.69 -8.74
N ASN A 62 -5.24 0.15 -9.87
CA ASN A 62 -4.80 0.94 -11.02
C ASN A 62 -3.68 1.92 -10.68
N LEU A 63 -2.70 1.46 -9.91
CA LEU A 63 -1.55 2.27 -9.55
C LEU A 63 -0.36 1.92 -10.45
N ILE A 64 0.47 2.91 -10.74
CA ILE A 64 1.71 2.72 -11.47
C ILE A 64 2.86 2.84 -10.48
N ILE A 65 3.68 1.80 -10.39
CA ILE A 65 4.90 1.80 -9.58
C ILE A 65 6.08 1.85 -10.54
N THR A 66 6.91 2.86 -10.38
CA THR A 66 8.08 3.05 -11.25
C THR A 66 9.35 3.15 -10.43
N VAL A 67 10.47 2.82 -11.06
CA VAL A 67 11.81 2.99 -10.48
C VAL A 67 12.59 3.88 -11.42
N GLU A 68 13.14 4.95 -10.90
CA GLU A 68 13.96 5.88 -11.66
C GLU A 68 15.37 5.92 -11.10
N LYS A 69 16.35 5.95 -11.97
CA LYS A 69 17.72 6.06 -11.56
C LYS A 69 18.08 7.53 -11.36
N LYS A 70 18.61 7.86 -10.20
CA LYS A 70 19.11 9.21 -9.94
C LYS A 70 20.38 9.45 -10.76
N LYS A 71 20.50 10.67 -11.26
CA LYS A 71 21.70 11.10 -11.96
C LYS A 71 22.76 11.58 -11.00
#